data_898de96b63ee7a517ab8648a16ca8bc0
#
_entry.id   898de96b63ee7a517ab8648a16ca8bc0
#
_cell.length_a   1.000
_cell.length_b   1.000
_cell.length_c   1.000
_cell.angle_alpha   90.00
_cell.angle_beta   90.00
_cell.angle_gamma   90.00
#
_symmetry.space_group_name_H-M   'P 1'
#
loop_
_entity.id
_entity.type
_entity.pdbx_description
1 polymer ?
#
loop_
_entity_poly.entity_id
_entity_poly.type
_entity_poly.pdbx_seq_one_letter_code
_entity_poly.pdbx_strand_id
1 'polypeptide(L)'
;YKARIRLYKALLENGELPYRLTAQKLGVTAASLRPLEEKGILKIRTEEKSRDPVKGYAPAPAPVVLNEDQKRAAAAVKASMDAGEARTWLLYGITGSGKTEVYMELISHVLDQGRQVIVLIPEISLTYQTVMRFYRRFGNRVSIINSRLSAGERYDQLARAARGDIDIMIGPRSALFTPFERLGLIIIDEEHEGAYQSELSPRYHAREVAAMRASMNQATLVLGSATPSVESFYKAERGEYGLLTLGRRAKKDSRLARVHVVDLREELAEGNRSMFSRPWIWRCIPFLTPSTMGLPSSPGKNLLIRTDPV
;
A
#
# COMPACT_ATOMS: atom_id res chain seq x y z
N TYR A 1 39.13 -33.50 4.04
CA TYR A 1 39.16 -33.87 5.47
C TYR A 1 39.13 -32.62 6.36
N LYS A 2 40.03 -31.64 6.17
CA LYS A 2 40.11 -30.41 7.00
C LYS A 2 38.83 -29.55 7.03
N ALA A 3 38.10 -29.44 5.90
CA ALA A 3 36.85 -28.69 5.82
C ALA A 3 35.72 -29.35 6.64
N ARG A 4 35.62 -30.67 6.62
CA ARG A 4 34.63 -31.43 7.41
C ARG A 4 34.85 -31.29 8.92
N ILE A 5 36.12 -31.26 9.37
CA ILE A 5 36.45 -31.05 10.80
C ILE A 5 36.06 -29.63 11.24
N ARG A 6 36.33 -28.62 10.40
CA ARG A 6 35.92 -27.23 10.67
C ARG A 6 34.39 -27.08 10.74
N LEU A 7 33.69 -27.73 9.82
CA LEU A 7 32.20 -27.75 9.83
C LEU A 7 31.68 -28.39 11.11
N TYR A 8 32.24 -29.56 11.50
CA TYR A 8 31.79 -30.28 12.68
C TYR A 8 32.01 -29.46 13.98
N LYS A 9 33.18 -28.83 14.11
CA LYS A 9 33.46 -27.94 15.24
C LYS A 9 32.48 -26.75 15.27
N ALA A 10 32.26 -26.11 14.15
CA ALA A 10 31.34 -24.97 14.07
C ALA A 10 29.89 -25.38 14.37
N LEU A 11 29.45 -26.59 13.99
CA LEU A 11 28.12 -27.12 14.34
C LEU A 11 27.99 -27.45 15.81
N LEU A 12 29.06 -28.00 16.44
CA LEU A 12 29.09 -28.27 17.89
C LEU A 12 29.00 -26.97 18.71
N GLU A 13 29.64 -25.90 18.24
CA GLU A 13 29.65 -24.59 18.92
C GLU A 13 28.33 -23.80 18.76
N ASN A 14 27.68 -23.89 17.59
CA ASN A 14 26.55 -23.03 17.23
C ASN A 14 25.23 -23.77 17.05
N GLY A 15 25.21 -25.09 17.11
CA GLY A 15 24.02 -25.92 16.89
C GLY A 15 23.57 -25.96 15.44
N GLU A 16 23.18 -24.81 14.88
CA GLU A 16 22.72 -24.68 13.50
C GLU A 16 23.53 -23.63 12.74
N LEU A 17 23.81 -23.88 11.45
CA LEU A 17 24.61 -22.98 10.62
C LEU A 17 23.91 -22.73 9.27
N PRO A 18 23.83 -21.46 8.77
CA PRO A 18 23.29 -21.14 7.46
C PRO A 18 24.15 -21.77 6.35
N TYR A 19 23.53 -22.60 5.50
CA TYR A 19 24.22 -23.36 4.44
C TYR A 19 25.13 -22.49 3.55
N ARG A 20 24.62 -21.33 3.05
CA ARG A 20 25.39 -20.43 2.16
C ARG A 20 26.66 -19.88 2.82
N LEU A 21 26.56 -19.44 4.07
CA LEU A 21 27.71 -18.92 4.83
C LEU A 21 28.70 -20.01 5.13
N THR A 22 28.23 -21.21 5.46
CA THR A 22 29.06 -22.38 5.77
C THR A 22 29.78 -22.85 4.51
N ALA A 23 29.13 -22.92 3.37
CA ALA A 23 29.73 -23.27 2.10
C ALA A 23 30.85 -22.29 1.69
N GLN A 24 30.60 -21.00 1.79
CA GLN A 24 31.57 -19.95 1.43
C GLN A 24 32.76 -19.86 2.40
N LYS A 25 32.49 -19.83 3.71
CA LYS A 25 33.55 -19.61 4.70
C LYS A 25 34.39 -20.87 5.04
N LEU A 26 33.77 -22.03 4.97
CA LEU A 26 34.44 -23.29 5.33
C LEU A 26 34.87 -24.11 4.12
N GLY A 27 34.55 -23.66 2.90
CA GLY A 27 34.90 -24.37 1.66
C GLY A 27 34.23 -25.77 1.56
N VAL A 28 32.98 -25.87 2.02
CA VAL A 28 32.23 -27.13 2.03
C VAL A 28 31.26 -27.12 0.85
N THR A 29 31.31 -28.16 0.01
CA THR A 29 30.43 -28.33 -1.15
C THR A 29 29.26 -29.27 -0.82
N ALA A 30 28.16 -29.18 -1.59
CA ALA A 30 27.02 -30.10 -1.45
C ALA A 30 27.45 -31.58 -1.52
N ALA A 31 28.37 -31.90 -2.43
CA ALA A 31 28.92 -33.24 -2.58
C ALA A 31 29.68 -33.74 -1.30
N SER A 32 30.24 -32.82 -0.51
CA SER A 32 30.92 -33.16 0.73
C SER A 32 30.00 -33.34 1.93
N LEU A 33 28.77 -32.75 1.84
CA LEU A 33 27.77 -32.83 2.92
C LEU A 33 26.86 -34.06 2.79
N ARG A 34 26.53 -34.48 1.58
CA ARG A 34 25.64 -35.62 1.30
C ARG A 34 26.01 -36.90 2.07
N PRO A 35 27.30 -37.35 2.11
CA PRO A 35 27.69 -38.55 2.87
C PRO A 35 27.54 -38.38 4.40
N LEU A 36 27.55 -37.14 4.91
CA LEU A 36 27.36 -36.85 6.34
C LEU A 36 25.88 -36.87 6.70
N GLU A 37 25.03 -36.43 5.79
CA GLU A 37 23.59 -36.52 5.93
C GLU A 37 23.09 -37.96 5.84
N GLU A 38 23.58 -38.74 4.87
CA GLU A 38 23.28 -40.17 4.73
C GLU A 38 23.67 -41.00 5.96
N LYS A 39 24.72 -40.58 6.65
CA LYS A 39 25.18 -41.21 7.93
C LYS A 39 24.47 -40.64 9.16
N GLY A 40 23.49 -39.73 8.99
CA GLY A 40 22.76 -39.13 10.11
C GLY A 40 23.58 -38.20 11.01
N ILE A 41 24.80 -37.79 10.59
CA ILE A 41 25.70 -36.93 11.36
C ILE A 41 25.23 -35.47 11.33
N LEU A 42 24.56 -35.05 10.24
CA LEU A 42 23.91 -33.75 10.10
C LEU A 42 22.60 -33.89 9.32
N LYS A 43 21.73 -32.92 9.47
CA LYS A 43 20.48 -32.83 8.71
C LYS A 43 20.42 -31.46 8.00
N ILE A 44 20.25 -31.48 6.69
CA ILE A 44 20.01 -30.25 5.92
C ILE A 44 18.51 -29.98 5.91
N ARG A 45 18.10 -28.86 6.49
CA ARG A 45 16.70 -28.40 6.43
C ARG A 45 16.63 -27.20 5.52
N THR A 46 15.66 -27.18 4.66
CA THR A 46 15.30 -25.96 3.92
C THR A 46 14.34 -25.17 4.81
N GLU A 47 14.82 -24.14 5.45
CA GLU A 47 13.95 -23.16 6.11
C GLU A 47 13.52 -22.12 5.10
N GLU A 48 12.23 -22.02 4.87
CA GLU A 48 11.64 -20.88 4.18
C GLU A 48 11.72 -19.65 5.11
N LYS A 49 12.77 -18.86 4.98
CA LYS A 49 12.80 -17.52 5.59
C LYS A 49 11.91 -16.59 4.78
N SER A 50 10.69 -16.43 5.22
CA SER A 50 9.79 -15.40 4.68
C SER A 50 10.44 -14.02 4.84
N ARG A 51 10.60 -13.30 3.73
CA ARG A 51 11.11 -11.93 3.69
C ARG A 51 9.92 -11.02 3.86
N ASP A 52 9.67 -10.61 5.11
CA ASP A 52 8.59 -9.67 5.40
C ASP A 52 9.13 -8.23 5.26
N PRO A 53 8.62 -7.44 4.30
CA PRO A 53 9.11 -6.08 4.06
C PRO A 53 8.79 -5.10 5.21
N VAL A 54 7.98 -5.50 6.20
CA VAL A 54 7.52 -4.62 7.30
C VAL A 54 7.71 -5.26 8.68
N LYS A 55 8.69 -6.13 8.82
CA LYS A 55 8.98 -6.81 10.08
C LYS A 55 9.39 -5.82 11.17
N GLY A 56 8.64 -5.78 12.28
CA GLY A 56 9.06 -5.07 13.50
C GLY A 56 8.14 -3.94 13.98
N TYR A 57 6.98 -3.72 13.36
CA TYR A 57 6.04 -2.70 13.83
C TYR A 57 4.96 -3.31 14.72
N ALA A 58 4.92 -2.89 15.99
CA ALA A 58 3.82 -3.23 16.89
C ALA A 58 2.56 -2.46 16.46
N PRO A 59 1.39 -3.11 16.37
CA PRO A 59 0.13 -2.43 16.13
C PRO A 59 -0.20 -1.52 17.30
N ALA A 60 -0.44 -0.25 17.02
CA ALA A 60 -1.03 0.69 17.97
C ALA A 60 -2.35 1.19 17.36
N PRO A 61 -3.47 0.49 17.61
CA PRO A 61 -4.76 0.91 17.07
C PRO A 61 -5.19 2.19 17.76
N ALA A 62 -5.11 3.31 17.03
CA ALA A 62 -5.84 4.50 17.43
C ALA A 62 -7.32 4.32 17.03
N PRO A 63 -8.27 4.48 17.93
CA PRO A 63 -9.68 4.40 17.59
C PRO A 63 -10.03 5.53 16.61
N VAL A 64 -10.48 5.17 15.43
CA VAL A 64 -10.93 6.14 14.43
C VAL A 64 -12.41 6.41 14.69
N VAL A 65 -12.72 7.67 14.98
CA VAL A 65 -14.11 8.12 15.12
C VAL A 65 -14.65 8.46 13.74
N LEU A 66 -15.52 7.61 13.22
CA LEU A 66 -16.22 7.86 11.96
C LEU A 66 -17.25 8.99 12.11
N ASN A 67 -17.35 9.85 11.11
CA ASN A 67 -18.45 10.80 11.01
C ASN A 67 -19.75 10.09 10.54
N GLU A 68 -20.87 10.80 10.57
CA GLU A 68 -22.18 10.20 10.26
C GLU A 68 -22.29 9.68 8.82
N ASP A 69 -21.68 10.36 7.84
CA ASP A 69 -21.69 9.91 6.44
C ASP A 69 -20.87 8.61 6.29
N GLN A 70 -19.73 8.53 6.95
CA GLN A 70 -18.88 7.33 6.97
C GLN A 70 -19.54 6.16 7.68
N LYS A 71 -20.22 6.41 8.82
CA LYS A 71 -20.99 5.39 9.56
C LYS A 71 -22.11 4.81 8.70
N ARG A 72 -22.89 5.69 8.05
CA ARG A 72 -23.97 5.25 7.16
C ARG A 72 -23.45 4.42 5.99
N ALA A 73 -22.36 4.86 5.36
CA ALA A 73 -21.74 4.15 4.26
C ALA A 73 -21.24 2.76 4.72
N ALA A 74 -20.52 2.70 5.83
CA ALA A 74 -20.03 1.43 6.36
C ALA A 74 -21.18 0.50 6.77
N ALA A 75 -22.22 1.02 7.42
CA ALA A 75 -23.37 0.23 7.86
C ALA A 75 -24.13 -0.38 6.68
N ALA A 76 -24.33 0.37 5.59
CA ALA A 76 -25.02 -0.12 4.39
C ALA A 76 -24.26 -1.30 3.74
N VAL A 77 -22.95 -1.19 3.63
CA VAL A 77 -22.12 -2.27 3.06
C VAL A 77 -22.10 -3.49 3.98
N LYS A 78 -21.94 -3.29 5.30
CA LYS A 78 -21.94 -4.39 6.29
C LYS A 78 -23.28 -5.14 6.26
N ALA A 79 -24.40 -4.43 6.23
CA ALA A 79 -25.72 -5.05 6.16
C ALA A 79 -25.90 -5.92 4.92
N SER A 80 -25.38 -5.48 3.76
CA SER A 80 -25.38 -6.28 2.52
C SER A 80 -24.48 -7.51 2.65
N MET A 81 -23.28 -7.37 3.26
CA MET A 81 -22.39 -8.49 3.55
C MET A 81 -23.04 -9.54 4.47
N ASP A 82 -23.67 -9.09 5.54
CA ASP A 82 -24.32 -9.94 6.54
C ASP A 82 -25.55 -10.65 5.96
N ALA A 83 -26.21 -10.03 4.98
CA ALA A 83 -27.29 -10.65 4.21
C ALA A 83 -26.79 -11.64 3.14
N GLY A 84 -25.46 -11.80 2.97
CA GLY A 84 -24.86 -12.67 1.96
C GLY A 84 -24.95 -12.14 0.54
N GLU A 85 -25.23 -10.85 0.36
CA GLU A 85 -25.34 -10.21 -0.93
C GLU A 85 -23.97 -9.82 -1.46
N ALA A 86 -23.46 -10.54 -2.47
CA ALA A 86 -22.26 -10.19 -3.21
C ALA A 86 -22.57 -8.99 -4.14
N ARG A 87 -22.44 -7.78 -3.62
CA ARG A 87 -22.79 -6.55 -4.34
C ARG A 87 -21.55 -5.68 -4.61
N THR A 88 -21.57 -4.95 -5.72
CA THR A 88 -20.62 -3.88 -6.00
C THR A 88 -21.14 -2.55 -5.47
N TRP A 89 -20.28 -1.82 -4.77
CA TRP A 89 -20.57 -0.50 -4.21
C TRP A 89 -19.62 0.54 -4.79
N LEU A 90 -20.16 1.70 -5.18
CA LEU A 90 -19.37 2.89 -5.50
C LEU A 90 -19.36 3.82 -4.29
N LEU A 91 -18.21 3.98 -3.66
CA LEU A 91 -17.96 4.94 -2.59
C LEU A 91 -17.45 6.24 -3.19
N TYR A 92 -18.37 7.13 -3.51
CA TYR A 92 -18.09 8.46 -4.04
C TYR A 92 -17.84 9.44 -2.90
N GLY A 93 -16.65 10.02 -2.84
CA GLY A 93 -16.32 10.97 -1.77
C GLY A 93 -15.18 11.89 -2.15
N ILE A 94 -15.37 13.18 -1.90
CA ILE A 94 -14.36 14.21 -2.19
C ILE A 94 -13.01 13.88 -1.53
N THR A 95 -11.93 14.42 -2.06
CA THR A 95 -10.60 14.24 -1.49
C THR A 95 -10.58 14.71 -0.03
N GLY A 96 -10.09 13.83 0.87
CA GLY A 96 -10.09 14.09 2.31
C GLY A 96 -11.43 13.82 3.00
N SER A 97 -12.41 13.19 2.34
CA SER A 97 -13.67 12.75 2.97
C SER A 97 -13.50 11.57 3.93
N GLY A 98 -12.31 10.91 3.90
CA GLY A 98 -12.01 9.77 4.75
C GLY A 98 -12.53 8.45 4.20
N LYS A 99 -12.53 8.24 2.88
CA LYS A 99 -12.81 6.93 2.24
C LYS A 99 -12.01 5.80 2.90
N THR A 100 -10.72 6.06 3.17
CA THR A 100 -9.84 5.06 3.79
C THR A 100 -10.35 4.60 5.17
N GLU A 101 -10.99 5.47 5.96
CA GLU A 101 -11.55 5.08 7.26
C GLU A 101 -12.74 4.13 7.09
N VAL A 102 -13.57 4.35 6.05
CA VAL A 102 -14.63 3.42 5.69
C VAL A 102 -14.03 2.07 5.28
N TYR A 103 -12.96 2.06 4.47
CA TYR A 103 -12.28 0.82 4.11
C TYR A 103 -11.77 0.06 5.34
N MET A 104 -11.12 0.76 6.27
CA MET A 104 -10.61 0.14 7.51
C MET A 104 -11.73 -0.50 8.33
N GLU A 105 -12.89 0.12 8.35
CA GLU A 105 -14.06 -0.39 9.06
C GLU A 105 -14.68 -1.64 8.40
N LEU A 106 -14.74 -1.64 7.06
CA LEU A 106 -15.20 -2.80 6.29
C LEU A 106 -14.22 -3.97 6.39
N ILE A 107 -12.92 -3.67 6.33
CA ILE A 107 -11.87 -4.68 6.51
C ILE A 107 -12.00 -5.34 7.88
N SER A 108 -12.14 -4.56 8.97
CA SER A 108 -12.32 -5.13 10.30
C SER A 108 -13.50 -6.10 10.34
N HIS A 109 -14.64 -5.70 9.79
CA HIS A 109 -15.86 -6.52 9.76
C HIS A 109 -15.65 -7.87 9.03
N VAL A 110 -14.98 -7.84 7.86
CA VAL A 110 -14.68 -9.06 7.07
C VAL A 110 -13.68 -9.97 7.78
N LEU A 111 -12.68 -9.37 8.46
CA LEU A 111 -11.71 -10.12 9.25
C LEU A 111 -12.34 -10.79 10.48
N ASP A 112 -13.32 -10.14 11.11
CA ASP A 112 -14.07 -10.71 12.24
C ASP A 112 -14.92 -11.92 11.81
N GLN A 113 -15.33 -11.96 10.52
CA GLN A 113 -15.98 -13.11 9.91
C GLN A 113 -14.99 -14.21 9.46
N GLY A 114 -13.69 -14.06 9.73
CA GLY A 114 -12.64 -14.99 9.31
C GLY A 114 -12.39 -15.02 7.81
N ARG A 115 -12.80 -13.98 7.08
CA ARG A 115 -12.59 -13.85 5.64
C ARG A 115 -11.40 -12.91 5.34
N GLN A 116 -10.98 -12.88 4.09
CA GLN A 116 -9.76 -12.23 3.61
C GLN A 116 -10.08 -11.06 2.68
N VAL A 117 -9.13 -10.14 2.54
CA VAL A 117 -9.35 -8.85 1.86
C VAL A 117 -8.22 -8.53 0.87
N ILE A 118 -8.58 -8.04 -0.30
CA ILE A 118 -7.66 -7.45 -1.27
C ILE A 118 -7.95 -5.95 -1.35
N VAL A 119 -6.90 -5.13 -1.24
CA VAL A 119 -6.97 -3.68 -1.40
C VAL A 119 -6.07 -3.26 -2.55
N LEU A 120 -6.67 -2.79 -3.63
CA LEU A 120 -5.94 -2.24 -4.76
C LEU A 120 -5.75 -0.75 -4.56
N ILE A 121 -4.49 -0.32 -4.62
CA ILE A 121 -4.09 1.08 -4.54
C ILE A 121 -3.12 1.34 -5.69
N PRO A 122 -3.29 2.44 -6.47
CA PRO A 122 -2.31 2.80 -7.51
C PRO A 122 -0.91 2.93 -6.92
N GLU A 123 0.13 2.48 -7.63
CA GLU A 123 1.51 2.51 -7.10
C GLU A 123 1.94 3.90 -6.65
N ILE A 124 1.50 4.93 -7.36
CA ILE A 124 1.78 6.33 -7.05
C ILE A 124 1.21 6.75 -5.68
N SER A 125 0.07 6.17 -5.30
CA SER A 125 -0.62 6.43 -4.04
C SER A 125 -0.24 5.44 -2.92
N LEU A 126 0.50 4.37 -3.27
CA LEU A 126 0.98 3.36 -2.32
C LEU A 126 2.22 3.87 -1.58
N THR A 127 2.06 4.96 -0.85
CA THR A 127 3.12 5.57 -0.06
C THR A 127 3.37 4.80 1.23
N TYR A 128 4.55 5.01 1.84
CA TYR A 128 4.87 4.47 3.16
C TYR A 128 3.79 4.81 4.20
N GLN A 129 3.30 6.05 4.19
CA GLN A 129 2.26 6.49 5.14
C GLN A 129 0.95 5.73 4.95
N THR A 130 0.53 5.51 3.70
CA THR A 130 -0.69 4.73 3.39
C THR A 130 -0.57 3.32 3.93
N VAL A 131 0.54 2.66 3.64
CA VAL A 131 0.83 1.30 4.09
C VAL A 131 0.85 1.21 5.61
N MET A 132 1.54 2.13 6.29
CA MET A 132 1.65 2.15 7.75
C MET A 132 0.30 2.35 8.45
N ARG A 133 -0.69 2.99 7.83
CA ARG A 133 -2.05 3.09 8.37
C ARG A 133 -2.69 1.71 8.52
N PHE A 134 -2.55 0.85 7.50
CA PHE A 134 -3.05 -0.53 7.56
C PHE A 134 -2.28 -1.37 8.57
N TYR A 135 -0.95 -1.28 8.57
CA TYR A 135 -0.14 -2.02 9.55
C TYR A 135 -0.43 -1.65 11.01
N ARG A 136 -0.61 -0.37 11.31
CA ARG A 136 -0.97 0.10 12.65
C ARG A 136 -2.30 -0.48 13.14
N ARG A 137 -3.26 -0.71 12.23
CA ARG A 137 -4.57 -1.22 12.60
C ARG A 137 -4.62 -2.75 12.61
N PHE A 138 -3.99 -3.42 11.66
CA PHE A 138 -4.14 -4.84 11.42
C PHE A 138 -2.87 -5.67 11.68
N GLY A 139 -1.76 -5.03 11.94
CA GLY A 139 -0.50 -5.69 12.29
C GLY A 139 0.00 -6.65 11.22
N ASN A 140 0.47 -7.82 11.67
CA ASN A 140 1.06 -8.85 10.82
C ASN A 140 0.07 -9.55 9.86
N ARG A 141 -1.23 -9.25 9.97
CA ARG A 141 -2.26 -9.76 9.04
C ARG A 141 -2.18 -9.11 7.66
N VAL A 142 -1.40 -8.03 7.52
CA VAL A 142 -1.21 -7.26 6.28
C VAL A 142 0.04 -7.70 5.54
N SER A 143 -0.07 -7.82 4.23
CA SER A 143 1.08 -7.94 3.32
C SER A 143 0.93 -7.00 2.14
N ILE A 144 2.05 -6.75 1.46
CA ILE A 144 2.11 -5.80 0.35
C ILE A 144 2.78 -6.44 -0.85
N ILE A 145 2.22 -6.17 -2.02
CA ILE A 145 2.87 -6.41 -3.32
C ILE A 145 3.08 -5.05 -4.00
N ASN A 146 4.26 -4.81 -4.55
CA ASN A 146 4.55 -3.65 -5.39
C ASN A 146 5.62 -3.99 -6.44
N SER A 147 5.91 -3.07 -7.36
CA SER A 147 6.90 -3.27 -8.42
C SER A 147 8.34 -3.35 -7.92
N ARG A 148 8.63 -2.84 -6.72
CA ARG A 148 9.97 -2.81 -6.12
C ARG A 148 10.37 -4.16 -5.51
N LEU A 149 9.41 -5.05 -5.27
CA LEU A 149 9.69 -6.39 -4.76
C LEU A 149 10.35 -7.25 -5.84
N SER A 150 11.42 -7.93 -5.48
CA SER A 150 12.02 -8.98 -6.30
C SER A 150 11.02 -10.12 -6.54
N ALA A 151 11.27 -10.94 -7.57
CA ALA A 151 10.42 -12.11 -7.85
C ALA A 151 10.31 -13.07 -6.65
N GLY A 152 11.42 -13.26 -5.90
CA GLY A 152 11.42 -14.09 -4.70
C GLY A 152 10.60 -13.50 -3.55
N GLU A 153 10.72 -12.20 -3.30
CA GLU A 153 9.91 -11.53 -2.27
C GLU A 153 8.43 -11.56 -2.61
N ARG A 154 8.09 -11.36 -3.88
CA ARG A 154 6.70 -11.46 -4.35
C ARG A 154 6.15 -12.87 -4.17
N TYR A 155 6.93 -13.89 -4.53
CA TYR A 155 6.57 -15.29 -4.29
C TYR A 155 6.33 -15.57 -2.81
N ASP A 156 7.21 -15.09 -1.93
CA ASP A 156 7.08 -15.28 -0.48
C ASP A 156 5.76 -14.68 0.05
N GLN A 157 5.35 -13.49 -0.44
CA GLN A 157 4.07 -12.88 -0.03
C GLN A 157 2.86 -13.67 -0.53
N LEU A 158 2.90 -14.16 -1.78
CA LEU A 158 1.82 -15.00 -2.33
C LEU A 158 1.74 -16.35 -1.61
N ALA A 159 2.88 -16.96 -1.28
CA ALA A 159 2.94 -18.20 -0.51
C ALA A 159 2.38 -18.02 0.92
N ARG A 160 2.66 -16.89 1.58
CA ARG A 160 2.04 -16.54 2.86
C ARG A 160 0.52 -16.41 2.75
N ALA A 161 0.04 -15.79 1.68
CA ALA A 161 -1.40 -15.68 1.43
C ALA A 161 -2.06 -17.05 1.24
N ALA A 162 -1.44 -17.93 0.45
CA ALA A 162 -1.93 -19.28 0.20
C ALA A 162 -1.97 -20.15 1.47
N ARG A 163 -1.02 -19.96 2.40
CA ARG A 163 -1.00 -20.66 3.68
C ARG A 163 -1.98 -20.09 4.72
N GLY A 164 -2.56 -18.92 4.46
CA GLY A 164 -3.40 -18.22 5.43
C GLY A 164 -2.62 -17.48 6.53
N ASP A 165 -1.30 -17.23 6.34
CA ASP A 165 -0.47 -16.47 7.27
C ASP A 165 -0.81 -14.97 7.30
N ILE A 166 -1.53 -14.50 6.29
CA ILE A 166 -2.01 -13.13 6.13
C ILE A 166 -3.45 -13.11 5.66
N ASP A 167 -4.17 -12.05 6.02
CA ASP A 167 -5.58 -11.89 5.67
C ASP A 167 -5.83 -10.68 4.76
N ILE A 168 -4.87 -9.77 4.65
CA ILE A 168 -5.00 -8.55 3.86
C ILE A 168 -3.81 -8.46 2.89
N MET A 169 -4.12 -8.35 1.60
CA MET A 169 -3.12 -8.05 0.58
C MET A 169 -3.36 -6.65 0.01
N ILE A 170 -2.34 -5.80 0.06
CA ILE A 170 -2.38 -4.45 -0.50
C ILE A 170 -1.42 -4.37 -1.68
N GLY A 171 -1.83 -3.73 -2.75
CA GLY A 171 -0.93 -3.52 -3.89
C GLY A 171 -1.62 -2.93 -5.12
N PRO A 172 -0.88 -2.80 -6.23
CA PRO A 172 -1.44 -2.39 -7.50
C PRO A 172 -2.30 -3.51 -8.10
N ARG A 173 -2.74 -3.35 -9.33
CA ARG A 173 -3.60 -4.33 -10.03
C ARG A 173 -3.13 -5.80 -9.91
N SER A 174 -1.83 -6.06 -9.79
CA SER A 174 -1.29 -7.42 -9.64
C SER A 174 -1.66 -8.09 -8.31
N ALA A 175 -1.97 -7.33 -7.27
CA ALA A 175 -2.43 -7.88 -5.99
C ALA A 175 -3.79 -8.57 -6.12
N LEU A 176 -4.54 -8.26 -7.19
CA LEU A 176 -5.81 -8.91 -7.47
C LEU A 176 -5.69 -10.43 -7.64
N PHE A 177 -4.53 -10.94 -7.98
CA PHE A 177 -4.29 -12.39 -8.19
C PHE A 177 -3.75 -13.11 -6.93
N THR A 178 -3.82 -12.48 -5.77
CA THR A 178 -3.44 -13.12 -4.50
C THR A 178 -4.27 -14.39 -4.25
N PRO A 179 -3.67 -15.54 -3.95
CA PRO A 179 -4.38 -16.82 -3.80
C PRO A 179 -5.07 -16.94 -2.44
N PHE A 180 -6.04 -16.09 -2.19
CA PHE A 180 -6.90 -16.15 -1.02
C PHE A 180 -8.06 -17.14 -1.23
N GLU A 181 -8.24 -18.05 -0.29
CA GLU A 181 -9.30 -19.07 -0.35
C GLU A 181 -10.65 -18.55 0.21
N ARG A 182 -10.59 -17.63 1.18
CA ARG A 182 -11.76 -17.11 1.87
C ARG A 182 -11.95 -15.61 1.61
N LEU A 183 -11.85 -15.22 0.36
CA LEU A 183 -11.98 -13.81 -0.03
C LEU A 183 -13.38 -13.28 0.28
N GLY A 184 -13.46 -12.17 1.05
CA GLY A 184 -14.70 -11.54 1.48
C GLY A 184 -14.91 -10.14 0.96
N LEU A 185 -13.82 -9.45 0.63
CA LEU A 185 -13.86 -8.06 0.21
C LEU A 185 -12.74 -7.74 -0.77
N ILE A 186 -13.09 -7.04 -1.83
CA ILE A 186 -12.12 -6.39 -2.71
C ILE A 186 -12.39 -4.89 -2.69
N ILE A 187 -11.36 -4.09 -2.44
CA ILE A 187 -11.42 -2.63 -2.48
C ILE A 187 -10.53 -2.16 -3.64
N ILE A 188 -11.03 -1.26 -4.45
CA ILE A 188 -10.26 -0.54 -5.47
C ILE A 188 -10.30 0.94 -5.12
N ASP A 189 -9.21 1.48 -4.62
CA ASP A 189 -9.09 2.91 -4.34
C ASP A 189 -8.69 3.66 -5.59
N GLU A 190 -9.23 4.87 -5.77
CA GLU A 190 -9.09 5.70 -6.98
C GLU A 190 -9.39 4.89 -8.28
N GLU A 191 -10.59 4.27 -8.33
CA GLU A 191 -10.98 3.30 -9.38
C GLU A 191 -10.89 3.83 -10.81
N HIS A 192 -10.88 5.16 -10.98
CA HIS A 192 -10.78 5.86 -12.26
C HIS A 192 -9.36 5.88 -12.83
N GLU A 193 -8.35 5.51 -12.04
CA GLU A 193 -6.95 5.58 -12.46
C GLU A 193 -6.63 4.64 -13.62
N GLY A 194 -5.99 5.17 -14.67
CA GLY A 194 -5.57 4.41 -15.85
C GLY A 194 -4.59 3.27 -15.54
N ALA A 195 -3.90 3.33 -14.39
CA ALA A 195 -2.99 2.27 -13.92
C ALA A 195 -3.69 0.91 -13.72
N TYR A 196 -5.01 0.89 -13.63
CA TYR A 196 -5.80 -0.35 -13.53
C TYR A 196 -6.05 -1.05 -14.87
N GLN A 197 -5.77 -0.40 -15.99
CA GLN A 197 -5.74 -1.02 -17.31
C GLN A 197 -4.39 -1.70 -17.54
N SER A 198 -4.38 -2.99 -17.87
CA SER A 198 -3.17 -3.68 -18.32
C SER A 198 -2.98 -3.49 -19.83
N GLU A 199 -1.86 -2.88 -20.22
CA GLU A 199 -1.48 -2.73 -21.62
C GLU A 199 -0.74 -3.96 -22.16
N LEU A 200 -0.08 -4.71 -21.26
CA LEU A 200 0.64 -5.93 -21.60
C LEU A 200 -0.31 -7.12 -21.63
N SER A 201 0.00 -8.11 -22.47
CA SER A 201 -0.76 -9.38 -22.54
C SER A 201 -0.54 -10.22 -21.26
N PRO A 202 -1.62 -10.76 -20.67
CA PRO A 202 -3.02 -10.59 -21.06
C PRO A 202 -3.52 -9.17 -20.71
N ARG A 203 -4.24 -8.56 -21.67
CA ARG A 203 -4.88 -7.26 -21.45
C ARG A 203 -6.14 -7.42 -20.63
N TYR A 204 -6.26 -6.68 -19.56
CA TYR A 204 -7.44 -6.68 -18.69
C TYR A 204 -7.60 -5.35 -17.96
N HIS A 205 -8.83 -5.07 -17.54
CA HIS A 205 -9.10 -3.99 -16.61
C HIS A 205 -9.33 -4.58 -15.21
N ALA A 206 -8.62 -4.06 -14.20
CA ALA A 206 -8.68 -4.61 -12.84
C ALA A 206 -10.09 -4.60 -12.25
N ARG A 207 -10.92 -3.61 -12.56
CA ARG A 207 -12.32 -3.51 -12.11
C ARG A 207 -13.17 -4.69 -12.61
N GLU A 208 -13.01 -5.08 -13.87
CA GLU A 208 -13.75 -6.20 -14.45
C GLU A 208 -13.33 -7.55 -13.84
N VAL A 209 -12.02 -7.76 -13.71
CA VAL A 209 -11.50 -8.98 -13.07
C VAL A 209 -11.87 -9.01 -11.59
N ALA A 210 -11.86 -7.86 -10.90
CA ALA A 210 -12.31 -7.77 -9.50
C ALA A 210 -13.78 -8.11 -9.35
N ALA A 211 -14.64 -7.62 -10.24
CA ALA A 211 -16.08 -7.94 -10.24
C ALA A 211 -16.32 -9.42 -10.45
N MET A 212 -15.64 -10.04 -11.44
CA MET A 212 -15.71 -11.47 -11.67
C MET A 212 -15.23 -12.27 -10.46
N ARG A 213 -14.07 -11.90 -9.90
CA ARG A 213 -13.51 -12.59 -8.74
C ARG A 213 -14.38 -12.42 -7.50
N ALA A 214 -14.95 -11.25 -7.27
CA ALA A 214 -15.89 -11.01 -6.19
C ALA A 214 -17.12 -11.91 -6.33
N SER A 215 -17.71 -11.99 -7.52
CA SER A 215 -18.85 -12.90 -7.81
C SER A 215 -18.51 -14.36 -7.53
N MET A 216 -17.36 -14.84 -8.00
CA MET A 216 -16.92 -16.24 -7.79
C MET A 216 -16.73 -16.61 -6.31
N ASN A 217 -16.38 -15.64 -5.46
CA ASN A 217 -16.09 -15.84 -4.03
C ASN A 217 -17.22 -15.38 -3.12
N GLN A 218 -18.36 -14.94 -3.67
CA GLN A 218 -19.41 -14.27 -2.91
C GLN A 218 -18.83 -13.16 -2.02
N ALA A 219 -17.94 -12.36 -2.59
CA ALA A 219 -17.27 -11.25 -1.95
C ALA A 219 -17.89 -9.92 -2.36
N THR A 220 -17.81 -8.94 -1.50
CA THR A 220 -18.22 -7.57 -1.81
C THR A 220 -17.11 -6.84 -2.56
N LEU A 221 -17.46 -6.05 -3.58
CA LEU A 221 -16.55 -5.15 -4.27
C LEU A 221 -16.86 -3.70 -3.91
N VAL A 222 -15.87 -2.95 -3.47
CA VAL A 222 -15.99 -1.51 -3.17
C VAL A 222 -15.05 -0.73 -4.08
N LEU A 223 -15.63 0.13 -4.91
CA LEU A 223 -14.93 1.05 -5.80
C LEU A 223 -14.92 2.43 -5.15
N GLY A 224 -13.76 2.95 -4.81
CA GLY A 224 -13.62 4.26 -4.19
C GLY A 224 -13.03 5.30 -5.12
N SER A 225 -13.65 6.47 -5.19
CA SER A 225 -13.14 7.58 -6.01
C SER A 225 -13.67 8.93 -5.54
N ALA A 226 -12.86 9.97 -5.77
CA ALA A 226 -13.31 11.36 -5.70
C ALA A 226 -13.86 11.85 -7.05
N THR A 227 -13.45 11.20 -8.13
CA THR A 227 -13.81 11.49 -9.52
C THR A 227 -14.11 10.17 -10.24
N PRO A 228 -15.26 9.52 -9.93
CA PRO A 228 -15.56 8.20 -10.48
C PRO A 228 -15.54 8.20 -12.01
N SER A 229 -15.19 7.05 -12.59
CA SER A 229 -15.34 6.86 -14.03
C SER A 229 -16.82 6.98 -14.44
N VAL A 230 -17.07 7.44 -15.66
CA VAL A 230 -18.44 7.59 -16.17
C VAL A 230 -19.20 6.27 -16.12
N GLU A 231 -18.52 5.16 -16.44
CA GLU A 231 -19.09 3.82 -16.40
C GLU A 231 -19.53 3.40 -14.99
N SER A 232 -18.67 3.63 -13.99
CA SER A 232 -19.00 3.26 -12.60
C SER A 232 -20.12 4.12 -12.05
N PHE A 233 -20.10 5.42 -12.36
CA PHE A 233 -21.16 6.33 -11.93
C PHE A 233 -22.49 6.00 -12.59
N TYR A 234 -22.50 5.74 -13.89
CA TYR A 234 -23.70 5.34 -14.63
C TYR A 234 -24.32 4.05 -14.09
N LYS A 235 -23.49 3.03 -13.80
CA LYS A 235 -23.96 1.79 -13.18
C LYS A 235 -24.56 2.02 -11.79
N ALA A 236 -23.99 2.96 -11.03
CA ALA A 236 -24.52 3.33 -9.73
C ALA A 236 -25.86 4.08 -9.84
N GLU A 237 -26.03 4.98 -10.81
CA GLU A 237 -27.30 5.66 -11.08
C GLU A 237 -28.41 4.68 -11.51
N ARG A 238 -28.05 3.65 -12.25
CA ARG A 238 -28.99 2.60 -12.65
C ARG A 238 -29.30 1.59 -11.54
N GLY A 239 -28.68 1.69 -10.38
CA GLY A 239 -28.87 0.77 -9.26
C GLY A 239 -28.14 -0.59 -9.42
N GLU A 240 -27.34 -0.77 -10.49
CA GLU A 240 -26.50 -1.95 -10.68
C GLU A 240 -25.40 -1.98 -9.60
N TYR A 241 -24.87 -0.80 -9.22
CA TYR A 241 -23.99 -0.63 -8.08
C TYR A 241 -24.74 0.10 -6.96
N GLY A 242 -24.41 -0.22 -5.71
CA GLY A 242 -24.84 0.61 -4.59
C GLY A 242 -24.06 1.92 -4.56
N LEU A 243 -24.74 3.06 -4.47
CA LEU A 243 -24.09 4.37 -4.39
C LEU A 243 -23.98 4.83 -2.93
N LEU A 244 -22.78 5.14 -2.50
CA LEU A 244 -22.46 5.69 -1.19
C LEU A 244 -21.76 7.04 -1.36
N THR A 245 -22.27 8.08 -0.76
CA THR A 245 -21.73 9.44 -0.92
C THR A 245 -21.19 9.98 0.40
N LEU A 246 -19.92 10.44 0.37
CA LEU A 246 -19.27 11.16 1.46
C LEU A 246 -19.13 12.63 1.07
N GLY A 247 -20.14 13.45 1.39
CA GLY A 247 -20.21 14.84 0.98
C GLY A 247 -19.32 15.78 1.80
N ARG A 248 -18.83 15.35 2.97
CA ARG A 248 -18.09 16.21 3.91
C ARG A 248 -16.65 15.74 4.06
N ARG A 249 -15.75 16.70 4.27
CA ARG A 249 -14.38 16.38 4.64
C ARG A 249 -14.32 15.82 6.06
N ALA A 250 -13.42 14.86 6.30
CA ALA A 250 -13.25 14.22 7.60
C ALA A 250 -12.76 15.22 8.69
N LYS A 251 -11.88 16.16 8.32
CA LYS A 251 -11.44 17.25 9.19
C LYS A 251 -12.37 18.46 9.05
N LYS A 252 -13.03 18.88 10.14
CA LYS A 252 -13.93 20.03 10.19
C LYS A 252 -13.29 21.35 9.70
N ASP A 253 -11.99 21.55 9.96
CA ASP A 253 -11.26 22.79 9.63
C ASP A 253 -10.45 22.70 8.33
N SER A 254 -10.67 21.66 7.54
CA SER A 254 -9.99 21.49 6.26
C SER A 254 -10.56 22.44 5.22
N ARG A 255 -9.80 23.46 4.85
CA ARG A 255 -10.12 24.40 3.77
C ARG A 255 -9.40 24.01 2.48
N LEU A 256 -10.00 24.35 1.34
CA LEU A 256 -9.31 24.26 0.06
C LEU A 256 -8.10 25.21 0.09
N ALA A 257 -7.00 24.78 -0.56
CA ALA A 257 -5.89 25.68 -0.80
C ALA A 257 -6.40 26.91 -1.58
N ARG A 258 -5.92 28.09 -1.17
CA ARG A 258 -6.15 29.30 -1.98
C ARG A 258 -5.34 29.17 -3.26
N VAL A 259 -6.00 29.28 -4.39
CA VAL A 259 -5.35 29.29 -5.70
C VAL A 259 -5.10 30.74 -6.08
N HIS A 260 -3.86 31.08 -6.35
CA HIS A 260 -3.45 32.36 -6.91
C HIS A 260 -2.99 32.09 -8.33
N VAL A 261 -3.68 32.67 -9.29
CA VAL A 261 -3.27 32.64 -10.69
C VAL A 261 -2.31 33.80 -10.92
N VAL A 262 -1.12 33.50 -11.42
CA VAL A 262 -0.08 34.50 -11.73
C VAL A 262 0.21 34.43 -13.23
N ASP A 263 0.11 35.55 -13.92
CA ASP A 263 0.56 35.64 -15.31
C ASP A 263 2.09 35.86 -15.34
N LEU A 264 2.80 34.81 -15.72
CA LEU A 264 4.27 34.88 -15.77
C LEU A 264 4.78 35.88 -16.83
N ARG A 265 3.94 36.29 -17.80
CA ARG A 265 4.32 37.32 -18.81
C ARG A 265 4.40 38.69 -18.14
N GLU A 266 3.47 39.00 -17.24
CA GLU A 266 3.49 40.23 -16.45
C GLU A 266 4.71 40.27 -15.54
N GLU A 267 4.96 39.15 -14.83
CA GLU A 267 6.16 39.04 -13.97
C GLU A 267 7.47 39.15 -14.79
N LEU A 268 7.52 38.61 -16.02
CA LEU A 268 8.66 38.77 -16.91
C LEU A 268 8.89 40.22 -17.32
N ALA A 269 7.78 40.94 -17.63
CA ALA A 269 7.84 42.39 -17.94
C ALA A 269 8.36 43.20 -16.75
N GLU A 270 8.04 42.77 -15.54
CA GLU A 270 8.53 43.35 -14.29
C GLU A 270 9.94 42.87 -13.88
N GLY A 271 10.62 42.11 -14.74
CA GLY A 271 12.00 41.67 -14.55
C GLY A 271 12.19 40.33 -13.85
N ASN A 272 11.13 39.57 -13.56
CA ASN A 272 11.25 38.20 -13.08
C ASN A 272 11.57 37.26 -14.25
N ARG A 273 12.83 36.87 -14.40
CA ARG A 273 13.29 35.93 -15.43
C ARG A 273 13.30 34.48 -14.96
N SER A 274 12.75 34.18 -13.77
CA SER A 274 12.63 32.84 -13.24
C SER A 274 11.46 32.10 -13.89
N MET A 275 11.57 30.78 -14.02
CA MET A 275 10.43 29.92 -14.37
C MET A 275 9.40 29.80 -13.23
N PHE A 276 9.71 30.35 -12.07
CA PHE A 276 8.83 30.34 -10.90
C PHE A 276 8.32 31.76 -10.62
N SER A 277 7.04 31.86 -10.27
CA SER A 277 6.45 33.16 -9.87
C SER A 277 7.07 33.69 -8.56
N ARG A 278 7.10 35.00 -8.39
CA ARG A 278 7.59 35.64 -7.14
C ARG A 278 6.87 35.12 -5.88
N PRO A 279 5.53 35.01 -5.84
CA PRO A 279 4.84 34.43 -4.69
C PRO A 279 5.30 33.03 -4.36
N TRP A 280 5.61 32.19 -5.36
CA TRP A 280 6.12 30.84 -5.14
C TRP A 280 7.53 30.85 -4.56
N ILE A 281 8.42 31.67 -5.15
CA ILE A 281 9.81 31.83 -4.67
C ILE A 281 9.82 32.27 -3.20
N TRP A 282 9.04 33.28 -2.83
CA TRP A 282 8.98 33.77 -1.46
C TRP A 282 8.50 32.72 -0.45
N ARG A 283 7.56 31.87 -0.84
CA ARG A 283 7.09 30.78 0.03
C ARG A 283 8.06 29.62 0.16
N CYS A 284 8.88 29.37 -0.86
CA CYS A 284 9.84 28.26 -0.86
C CYS A 284 11.23 28.63 -0.34
N ILE A 285 11.57 29.93 -0.23
CA ILE A 285 12.84 30.40 0.34
C ILE A 285 13.22 29.72 1.67
N PRO A 286 12.30 29.47 2.63
CA PRO A 286 12.66 28.80 3.87
C PRO A 286 13.16 27.36 3.68
N PHE A 287 12.88 26.73 2.54
CA PHE A 287 13.23 25.33 2.21
C PHE A 287 14.41 25.22 1.25
N LEU A 288 14.90 26.36 0.70
CA LEU A 288 15.98 26.37 -0.26
C LEU A 288 17.25 26.90 0.43
N THR A 289 18.25 26.03 0.53
CA THR A 289 19.58 26.47 1.02
C THR A 289 20.28 27.34 -0.04
N PRO A 290 21.16 28.29 0.33
CA PRO A 290 21.86 29.17 -0.60
C PRO A 290 22.62 28.43 -1.70
N SER A 291 23.07 27.19 -1.46
CA SER A 291 23.78 26.35 -2.40
C SER A 291 22.93 25.81 -3.57
N THR A 292 21.60 25.79 -3.42
CA THR A 292 20.70 25.27 -4.47
C THR A 292 20.20 26.34 -5.45
N MET A 293 20.38 27.63 -5.15
CA MET A 293 19.86 28.70 -5.99
C MET A 293 20.86 29.30 -7.00
N GLY A 294 22.16 29.00 -6.94
CA GLY A 294 23.16 29.59 -7.82
C GLY A 294 23.23 31.12 -7.76
N LEU A 295 22.76 31.73 -6.66
CA LEU A 295 22.79 33.18 -6.48
C LEU A 295 24.18 33.60 -6.05
N PRO A 296 24.77 34.68 -6.66
CA PRO A 296 26.05 35.21 -6.23
C PRO A 296 25.93 35.71 -4.78
N SER A 297 26.88 35.31 -3.96
CA SER A 297 27.00 35.75 -2.56
C SER A 297 27.28 37.28 -2.53
N SER A 298 26.24 38.06 -2.26
CA SER A 298 26.43 39.47 -1.89
C SER A 298 26.68 39.57 -0.40
N PRO A 299 27.73 40.27 0.06
CA PRO A 299 27.99 40.44 1.46
C PRO A 299 27.05 41.48 2.07
N GLY A 300 26.35 41.09 3.10
CA GLY A 300 25.75 41.98 4.08
C GLY A 300 24.34 42.48 3.82
N LYS A 301 23.36 41.68 4.23
CA LYS A 301 22.17 42.18 4.97
C LYS A 301 21.54 40.98 5.71
N ASN A 302 21.59 41.01 7.02
CA ASN A 302 20.87 40.09 7.90
C ASN A 302 19.36 40.26 7.67
N LEU A 303 18.73 39.30 6.97
CA LEU A 303 17.29 39.26 6.83
C LEU A 303 16.71 38.43 7.99
N LEU A 304 16.18 39.15 9.00
CA LEU A 304 15.39 38.55 10.06
C LEU A 304 14.02 38.15 9.48
N ILE A 305 13.79 36.85 9.28
CA ILE A 305 12.47 36.31 8.91
C ILE A 305 11.73 36.02 10.21
N ARG A 306 10.69 36.79 10.51
CA ARG A 306 9.71 36.48 11.54
C ARG A 306 8.69 35.50 10.93
N THR A 307 8.58 34.34 11.51
CA THR A 307 7.45 33.40 11.27
C THR A 307 6.34 33.83 12.22
N ASP A 308 5.23 34.34 11.67
CA ASP A 308 3.98 34.41 12.43
C ASP A 308 3.34 33.03 12.42
N PRO A 309 2.91 32.48 13.55
CA PRO A 309 2.20 31.22 13.62
C PRO A 309 0.73 31.42 13.22
N VAL A 310 0.27 30.60 12.27
CA VAL A 310 -1.16 30.35 12.01
C VAL A 310 -1.41 28.86 12.06
#